data_f13dc233677132960acd5127551da527
#
_entry.id   f13dc233677132960acd5127551da527
#
_cell.length_a   1.000
_cell.length_b   1.000
_cell.length_c   1.000
_cell.angle_alpha   90.00
_cell.angle_beta   90.00
_cell.angle_gamma   90.00
#
_symmetry.space_group_name_H-M   'P 1'
#
loop_
_entity.id
_entity.type
_entity.pdbx_description
1 polymer ?
#
loop_
_entity_poly.entity_id
_entity_poly.type
_entity_poly.pdbx_seq_one_letter_code
_entity_poly.pdbx_strand_id
1 'polypeptide(L)'
;PANVSSGLLMQQGGLRTTGAPRLLVRADTNLEELERSGEEAHNGFVENLLNSLNEIQDDFDICIIDTNPSYDIRQIAALLAATHYVCPVNLKQEALEGVEMLLGRAQEVSTINEKLQFAGLVLNMVERKPYQIENFKQLWVLAKDLILKQENGLKPAWILNRNEYAAAQGQHRPVWVSKNSKPG
;
A
#
# COMPACT_ATOMS: atom_id res chain seq x y z
N PRO A 1 -5.86 32.27 -7.38
CA PRO A 1 -6.36 31.11 -6.67
C PRO A 1 -6.55 30.00 -7.68
N ALA A 2 -5.53 29.16 -7.81
CA ALA A 2 -5.59 27.96 -8.64
C ALA A 2 -6.44 26.93 -7.89
N ASN A 3 -7.49 26.51 -8.54
CA ASN A 3 -8.43 25.52 -8.04
C ASN A 3 -7.74 24.14 -8.04
N VAL A 4 -7.31 23.67 -6.88
CA VAL A 4 -6.63 22.37 -6.68
C VAL A 4 -7.65 21.19 -6.74
N SER A 5 -8.87 21.45 -7.18
CA SER A 5 -9.97 20.46 -7.20
C SER A 5 -9.96 19.50 -8.40
N SER A 6 -8.89 19.41 -9.19
CA SER A 6 -8.90 18.62 -10.43
C SER A 6 -7.97 17.40 -10.46
N GLY A 7 -7.43 16.97 -9.34
CA GLY A 7 -6.42 15.89 -9.31
C GLY A 7 -6.94 14.44 -9.24
N LEU A 8 -8.21 14.19 -8.97
CA LEU A 8 -8.76 12.85 -8.92
C LEU A 8 -9.52 12.53 -10.21
N LEU A 9 -8.86 11.97 -11.20
CA LEU A 9 -9.51 11.40 -12.38
C LEU A 9 -10.08 10.02 -12.03
N MET A 10 -11.37 9.96 -11.76
CA MET A 10 -12.10 8.71 -11.62
C MET A 10 -12.20 8.02 -13.00
N GLN A 11 -11.41 6.98 -13.23
CA GLN A 11 -11.61 6.07 -14.35
C GLN A 11 -12.33 4.82 -13.87
N GLN A 12 -13.55 4.60 -14.35
CA GLN A 12 -14.19 3.28 -14.26
C GLN A 12 -13.44 2.31 -15.16
N GLY A 13 -12.36 1.75 -14.66
CA GLY A 13 -11.61 0.69 -15.32
C GLY A 13 -12.31 -0.63 -15.12
N GLY A 14 -13.03 -1.09 -16.14
CA GLY A 14 -13.70 -2.39 -16.13
C GLY A 14 -12.72 -3.56 -16.10
N LEU A 15 -12.17 -3.89 -14.96
CA LEU A 15 -11.62 -5.21 -14.69
C LEU A 15 -12.79 -6.15 -14.40
N ARG A 16 -13.35 -6.76 -15.44
CA ARG A 16 -14.39 -7.77 -15.33
C ARG A 16 -13.80 -9.05 -14.73
N THR A 17 -13.87 -9.16 -13.40
CA THR A 17 -13.77 -10.44 -12.72
C THR A 17 -14.66 -10.38 -11.49
N THR A 18 -15.72 -11.19 -11.49
CA THR A 18 -16.64 -11.40 -10.35
C THR A 18 -17.39 -10.14 -9.86
N GLY A 19 -18.37 -9.66 -10.60
CA GLY A 19 -19.59 -8.98 -10.12
C GLY A 19 -19.53 -7.72 -9.25
N ALA A 20 -18.46 -7.48 -8.52
CA ALA A 20 -18.34 -6.33 -7.63
C ALA A 20 -17.83 -5.08 -8.36
N PRO A 21 -18.42 -3.90 -8.13
CA PRO A 21 -17.92 -2.65 -8.69
C PRO A 21 -16.51 -2.37 -8.14
N ARG A 22 -15.60 -1.96 -9.03
CA ARG A 22 -14.25 -1.52 -8.67
C ARG A 22 -14.01 -0.16 -9.26
N LEU A 23 -13.56 0.74 -8.42
CA LEU A 23 -13.14 2.08 -8.81
C LEU A 23 -11.62 2.17 -8.68
N LEU A 24 -10.95 2.59 -9.75
CA LEU A 24 -9.54 2.94 -9.71
C LEU A 24 -9.42 4.45 -9.82
N VAL A 25 -8.90 5.06 -8.77
CA VAL A 25 -8.54 6.47 -8.75
C VAL A 25 -7.05 6.59 -9.01
N ARG A 26 -6.67 7.28 -10.07
CA ARG A 26 -5.27 7.49 -10.44
C ARG A 26 -4.76 8.80 -9.84
N ALA A 27 -3.53 8.75 -9.32
CA ALA A 27 -2.81 9.96 -8.96
C ALA A 27 -2.44 10.77 -10.22
N ASP A 28 -2.49 12.09 -10.10
CA ASP A 28 -2.07 13.04 -11.12
C ASP A 28 -0.57 13.39 -10.94
N THR A 29 0.08 13.82 -12.04
CA THR A 29 1.46 14.34 -12.04
C THR A 29 1.61 15.58 -11.16
N ASN A 30 0.56 16.35 -10.94
CA ASN A 30 0.54 17.51 -10.04
C ASN A 30 0.86 17.16 -8.58
N LEU A 31 0.79 15.87 -8.19
CA LEU A 31 1.20 15.42 -6.87
C LEU A 31 2.71 15.57 -6.61
N GLU A 32 3.54 15.63 -7.66
CA GLU A 32 4.97 15.92 -7.50
C GLU A 32 5.23 17.37 -7.10
N GLU A 33 4.38 18.30 -7.53
CA GLU A 33 4.46 19.71 -7.15
C GLU A 33 4.05 19.92 -5.69
N LEU A 34 3.22 19.03 -5.15
CA LEU A 34 2.78 19.10 -3.76
C LEU A 34 3.94 19.02 -2.77
N GLU A 35 4.99 18.25 -3.07
CA GLU A 35 6.18 18.13 -2.22
C GLU A 35 6.93 19.47 -2.03
N ARG A 36 6.81 20.37 -3.01
CA ARG A 36 7.47 21.67 -3.03
C ARG A 36 6.56 22.78 -2.55
N SER A 37 5.31 22.48 -2.26
CA SER A 37 4.31 23.42 -1.81
C SER A 37 4.38 23.64 -0.29
N GLY A 38 3.77 24.73 0.18
CA GLY A 38 3.76 25.08 1.60
C GLY A 38 2.70 24.31 2.39
N GLU A 39 2.72 24.52 3.71
CA GLU A 39 1.85 23.87 4.69
C GLU A 39 0.35 24.00 4.37
N GLU A 40 -0.10 25.16 3.89
CA GLU A 40 -1.50 25.38 3.50
C GLU A 40 -1.94 24.41 2.38
N ALA A 41 -1.09 24.19 1.38
CA ALA A 41 -1.37 23.23 0.30
C ALA A 41 -1.36 21.78 0.79
N HIS A 42 -0.48 21.44 1.74
CA HIS A 42 -0.44 20.15 2.38
C HIS A 42 -1.72 19.85 3.16
N ASN A 43 -2.17 20.79 3.98
CA ASN A 43 -3.41 20.67 4.73
C ASN A 43 -4.63 20.56 3.80
N GLY A 44 -4.69 21.37 2.76
CA GLY A 44 -5.74 21.28 1.75
C GLY A 44 -5.77 19.94 1.02
N PHE A 45 -4.59 19.33 0.75
CA PHE A 45 -4.53 18.00 0.15
C PHE A 45 -5.09 16.93 1.09
N VAL A 46 -4.72 16.95 2.37
CA VAL A 46 -5.23 16.00 3.38
C VAL A 46 -6.74 16.11 3.50
N GLU A 47 -7.27 17.32 3.65
CA GLU A 47 -8.72 17.57 3.76
C GLU A 47 -9.48 17.07 2.52
N ASN A 48 -8.97 17.38 1.32
CA ASN A 48 -9.59 16.95 0.07
C ASN A 48 -9.60 15.43 -0.07
N LEU A 49 -8.51 14.74 0.32
CA LEU A 49 -8.47 13.29 0.29
C LEU A 49 -9.50 12.69 1.24
N LEU A 50 -9.57 13.17 2.48
CA LEU A 50 -10.52 12.70 3.48
C LEU A 50 -11.98 12.93 3.02
N ASN A 51 -12.28 14.12 2.51
CA ASN A 51 -13.62 14.44 2.01
C ASN A 51 -14.01 13.54 0.83
N SER A 52 -13.11 13.36 -0.14
CA SER A 52 -13.36 12.50 -1.30
C SER A 52 -13.59 11.03 -0.92
N LEU A 53 -12.85 10.52 0.07
CA LEU A 53 -13.05 9.16 0.57
C LEU A 53 -14.37 9.02 1.33
N ASN A 54 -14.74 10.03 2.11
CA ASN A 54 -16.04 10.06 2.81
C ASN A 54 -17.23 10.08 1.86
N GLU A 55 -17.12 10.75 0.72
CA GLU A 55 -18.19 10.81 -0.30
C GLU A 55 -18.50 9.45 -0.91
N ILE A 56 -17.50 8.55 -0.99
CA ILE A 56 -17.63 7.24 -1.65
C ILE A 56 -17.61 6.06 -0.69
N GLN A 57 -17.47 6.28 0.61
CA GLN A 57 -17.26 5.20 1.59
C GLN A 57 -18.41 4.18 1.62
N ASP A 58 -19.63 4.62 1.38
CA ASP A 58 -20.83 3.75 1.42
C ASP A 58 -20.98 2.90 0.14
N ASP A 59 -20.23 3.22 -0.91
CA ASP A 59 -20.26 2.51 -2.19
C ASP A 59 -19.30 1.30 -2.23
N PHE A 60 -18.37 1.19 -1.28
CA PHE A 60 -17.31 0.19 -1.28
C PHE A 60 -17.06 -0.42 0.10
N ASP A 61 -16.84 -1.74 0.13
CA ASP A 61 -16.48 -2.45 1.35
C ASP A 61 -15.02 -2.19 1.77
N ILE A 62 -14.14 -1.98 0.80
CA ILE A 62 -12.68 -1.79 1.02
C ILE A 62 -12.13 -0.73 0.06
N CYS A 63 -11.37 0.20 0.62
CA CYS A 63 -10.53 1.14 -0.13
C CYS A 63 -9.06 0.80 0.13
N ILE A 64 -8.28 0.64 -0.94
CA ILE A 64 -6.82 0.43 -0.87
C ILE A 64 -6.13 1.67 -1.38
N ILE A 65 -5.32 2.30 -0.52
CA ILE A 65 -4.49 3.46 -0.86
C ILE A 65 -3.06 2.95 -1.08
N ASP A 66 -2.61 2.95 -2.34
CA ASP A 66 -1.24 2.63 -2.70
C ASP A 66 -0.37 3.88 -2.59
N THR A 67 0.72 3.79 -1.83
CA THR A 67 1.63 4.92 -1.56
C THR A 67 3.03 4.62 -2.08
N ASN A 68 3.73 5.66 -2.50
CA ASN A 68 5.16 5.54 -2.76
C ASN A 68 5.94 5.35 -1.44
N PRO A 69 7.18 4.84 -1.49
CA PRO A 69 8.02 4.65 -0.31
C PRO A 69 8.60 5.96 0.25
N SER A 70 8.35 7.09 -0.40
CA SER A 70 8.86 8.40 0.05
C SER A 70 8.11 8.86 1.30
N TYR A 71 8.87 9.55 2.16
CA TYR A 71 8.29 10.21 3.33
C TYR A 71 7.84 11.62 2.96
N ASP A 72 6.64 11.69 2.51
CA ASP A 72 6.04 12.94 2.10
C ASP A 72 4.59 13.04 2.59
N ILE A 73 3.97 14.17 2.32
CA ILE A 73 2.60 14.47 2.71
C ILE A 73 1.59 13.45 2.16
N ARG A 74 1.88 12.78 1.05
CA ARG A 74 0.99 11.77 0.46
C ARG A 74 0.90 10.53 1.34
N GLN A 75 2.04 10.08 1.89
CA GLN A 75 2.07 8.96 2.84
C GLN A 75 1.38 9.34 4.15
N ILE A 76 1.63 10.55 4.66
CA ILE A 76 0.97 11.05 5.87
C ILE A 76 -0.54 11.13 5.66
N ALA A 77 -1.00 11.71 4.55
CA ALA A 77 -2.42 11.80 4.23
C ALA A 77 -3.10 10.42 4.12
N ALA A 78 -2.41 9.44 3.49
CA ALA A 78 -2.90 8.08 3.40
C ALA A 78 -3.05 7.42 4.79
N LEU A 79 -2.07 7.59 5.68
CA LEU A 79 -2.14 7.08 7.06
C LEU A 79 -3.23 7.79 7.89
N LEU A 80 -3.43 9.09 7.67
CA LEU A 80 -4.51 9.85 8.33
C LEU A 80 -5.89 9.38 7.87
N ALA A 81 -6.02 8.97 6.60
CA ALA A 81 -7.27 8.48 6.04
C ALA A 81 -7.55 6.98 6.32
N ALA A 82 -6.50 6.19 6.59
CA ALA A 82 -6.62 4.75 6.72
C ALA A 82 -7.13 4.32 8.10
N THR A 83 -7.83 3.17 8.14
CA THR A 83 -8.12 2.43 9.37
C THR A 83 -7.06 1.36 9.66
N HIS A 84 -6.44 0.84 8.61
CA HIS A 84 -5.39 -0.18 8.71
C HIS A 84 -4.28 0.13 7.72
N TYR A 85 -3.05 -0.24 8.06
CA TYR A 85 -1.95 -0.23 7.11
C TYR A 85 -1.19 -1.55 7.12
N VAL A 86 -0.75 -1.94 5.94
CA VAL A 86 0.05 -3.14 5.68
C VAL A 86 1.39 -2.67 5.10
N CYS A 87 2.49 -3.30 5.52
CA CYS A 87 3.81 -3.00 5.00
C CYS A 87 4.35 -4.17 4.17
N PRO A 88 4.41 -4.07 2.84
CA PRO A 88 5.12 -5.03 2.01
C PRO A 88 6.63 -4.88 2.20
N VAL A 89 7.31 -5.97 2.59
CA VAL A 89 8.75 -5.98 2.85
C VAL A 89 9.46 -6.85 1.83
N ASN A 90 10.40 -6.27 1.11
CA ASN A 90 11.30 -7.02 0.25
C ASN A 90 12.53 -7.43 1.08
N LEU A 91 12.90 -8.72 1.05
CA LEU A 91 14.01 -9.27 1.84
C LEU A 91 15.41 -8.85 1.30
N LYS A 92 15.60 -7.55 1.09
CA LYS A 92 16.88 -6.90 0.83
C LYS A 92 17.47 -6.37 2.14
N GLN A 93 18.74 -6.01 2.11
CA GLN A 93 19.46 -5.56 3.30
C GLN A 93 18.85 -4.29 3.94
N GLU A 94 18.35 -3.38 3.10
CA GLU A 94 17.73 -2.12 3.54
C GLU A 94 16.31 -2.28 4.07
N ALA A 95 15.76 -3.50 4.04
CA ALA A 95 14.36 -3.75 4.40
C ALA A 95 14.06 -3.47 5.88
N LEU A 96 15.01 -3.77 6.76
CA LEU A 96 14.83 -3.58 8.21
C LEU A 96 14.75 -2.11 8.57
N GLU A 97 15.65 -1.29 8.04
CA GLU A 97 15.64 0.17 8.25
C GLU A 97 14.34 0.80 7.75
N GLY A 98 13.86 0.35 6.58
CA GLY A 98 12.59 0.81 6.02
C GLY A 98 11.39 0.45 6.88
N VAL A 99 11.38 -0.74 7.49
CA VAL A 99 10.31 -1.16 8.40
C VAL A 99 10.31 -0.31 9.68
N GLU A 100 11.45 -0.13 10.32
CA GLU A 100 11.56 0.68 11.54
C GLU A 100 11.10 2.12 11.29
N MET A 101 11.50 2.70 10.16
CA MET A 101 11.12 4.04 9.77
C MET A 101 9.60 4.16 9.55
N LEU A 102 8.99 3.19 8.87
CA LEU A 102 7.53 3.19 8.65
C LEU A 102 6.77 3.04 9.96
N LEU A 103 7.19 2.12 10.84
CA LEU A 103 6.53 1.90 12.12
C LEU A 103 6.62 3.13 13.02
N GLY A 104 7.77 3.80 13.06
CA GLY A 104 7.93 5.05 13.81
C GLY A 104 6.96 6.13 13.36
N ARG A 105 6.80 6.30 12.07
CA ARG A 105 5.87 7.28 11.51
C ARG A 105 4.40 6.95 11.71
N ALA A 106 4.05 5.70 11.50
CA ALA A 106 2.69 5.26 11.76
C ALA A 106 2.32 5.48 13.23
N GLN A 107 3.29 5.36 14.14
CA GLN A 107 3.11 5.68 15.55
C GLN A 107 2.86 7.18 15.77
N GLU A 108 3.61 8.06 15.09
CA GLU A 108 3.36 9.51 15.13
C GLU A 108 1.95 9.85 14.63
N VAL A 109 1.57 9.29 13.46
CA VAL A 109 0.24 9.53 12.89
C VAL A 109 -0.87 8.95 13.77
N SER A 110 -0.64 7.84 14.46
CA SER A 110 -1.65 7.23 15.35
C SER A 110 -2.04 8.12 16.53
N THR A 111 -1.23 9.11 16.87
CA THR A 111 -1.60 10.12 17.87
C THR A 111 -2.71 11.06 17.40
N ILE A 112 -2.87 11.19 16.08
CA ILE A 112 -3.89 12.03 15.42
C ILE A 112 -5.04 11.15 14.94
N ASN A 113 -4.73 10.03 14.29
CA ASN A 113 -5.70 9.03 13.82
C ASN A 113 -5.68 7.81 14.75
N GLU A 114 -6.47 7.88 15.81
CA GLU A 114 -6.60 6.80 16.81
C GLU A 114 -7.19 5.49 16.24
N LYS A 115 -7.79 5.54 15.06
CA LYS A 115 -8.35 4.35 14.37
C LYS A 115 -7.30 3.57 13.60
N LEU A 116 -6.12 4.17 13.38
CA LEU A 116 -5.07 3.55 12.57
C LEU A 116 -4.48 2.33 13.28
N GLN A 117 -4.57 1.17 12.63
CA GLN A 117 -4.05 -0.08 13.15
C GLN A 117 -3.02 -0.69 12.20
N PHE A 118 -1.95 -1.22 12.76
CA PHE A 118 -0.98 -1.98 11.99
C PHE A 118 -1.52 -3.38 11.72
N ALA A 119 -1.80 -3.71 10.46
CA ALA A 119 -2.27 -5.03 10.07
C ALA A 119 -1.12 -6.05 10.00
N GLY A 120 0.07 -5.63 9.62
CA GLY A 120 1.27 -6.46 9.64
C GLY A 120 2.20 -6.30 8.45
N LEU A 121 3.32 -7.03 8.50
CA LEU A 121 4.31 -7.13 7.44
C LEU A 121 3.95 -8.28 6.49
N VAL A 122 4.00 -8.03 5.17
CA VAL A 122 3.87 -9.05 4.12
C VAL A 122 5.22 -9.18 3.41
N LEU A 123 5.77 -10.39 3.40
CA LEU A 123 7.01 -10.63 2.67
C LEU A 123 6.74 -10.59 1.16
N ASN A 124 7.38 -9.66 0.46
CA ASN A 124 7.14 -9.43 -0.96
C ASN A 124 8.37 -9.78 -1.81
N MET A 125 8.16 -10.15 -3.07
CA MET A 125 9.21 -10.53 -4.01
C MET A 125 10.16 -11.60 -3.45
N VAL A 126 9.60 -12.59 -2.76
CA VAL A 126 10.39 -13.64 -2.13
C VAL A 126 10.96 -14.59 -3.17
N GLU A 127 12.26 -14.83 -3.09
CA GLU A 127 13.00 -15.80 -3.88
C GLU A 127 13.81 -16.71 -2.94
N ARG A 128 14.15 -17.92 -3.37
CA ARG A 128 14.97 -18.83 -2.56
C ARG A 128 16.47 -18.56 -2.74
N LYS A 129 16.89 -17.31 -2.54
CA LYS A 129 18.30 -16.88 -2.64
C LYS A 129 18.95 -16.89 -1.26
N PRO A 130 20.23 -17.27 -1.13
CA PRO A 130 20.93 -17.36 0.16
C PRO A 130 20.83 -16.07 0.99
N TYR A 131 21.02 -14.90 0.37
CA TYR A 131 20.93 -13.61 1.08
C TYR A 131 19.51 -13.32 1.60
N GLN A 132 18.46 -13.70 0.88
CA GLN A 132 17.08 -13.51 1.35
C GLN A 132 16.77 -14.43 2.54
N ILE A 133 17.33 -15.64 2.55
CA ILE A 133 17.16 -16.54 3.68
C ILE A 133 17.80 -15.96 4.93
N GLU A 134 18.97 -15.36 4.80
CA GLU A 134 19.66 -14.74 5.92
C GLU A 134 18.93 -13.49 6.42
N ASN A 135 18.52 -12.61 5.53
CA ASN A 135 17.74 -11.41 5.87
C ASN A 135 16.38 -11.79 6.50
N PHE A 136 15.75 -12.87 6.02
CA PHE A 136 14.53 -13.38 6.64
C PHE A 136 14.76 -13.85 8.07
N LYS A 137 15.87 -14.56 8.36
CA LYS A 137 16.18 -14.96 9.73
C LYS A 137 16.36 -13.76 10.66
N GLN A 138 17.04 -12.72 10.20
CA GLN A 138 17.21 -11.48 10.96
C GLN A 138 15.85 -10.81 11.22
N LEU A 139 15.03 -10.63 10.17
CA LEU A 139 13.69 -10.07 10.30
C LEU A 139 12.82 -10.92 11.24
N TRP A 140 12.92 -12.24 11.17
CA TRP A 140 12.17 -13.14 12.02
C TRP A 140 12.53 -12.98 13.51
N VAL A 141 13.81 -12.83 13.83
CA VAL A 141 14.25 -12.60 15.20
C VAL A 141 13.72 -11.27 15.75
N LEU A 142 13.71 -10.23 14.92
CA LEU A 142 13.34 -8.87 15.32
C LEU A 142 11.83 -8.61 15.31
N ALA A 143 11.11 -9.19 14.37
CA ALA A 143 9.75 -8.76 14.02
C ALA A 143 8.77 -9.90 13.70
N LYS A 144 9.01 -11.14 14.17
CA LYS A 144 8.15 -12.31 13.85
C LYS A 144 6.67 -12.10 14.20
N ASP A 145 6.40 -11.34 15.26
CA ASP A 145 5.04 -11.10 15.75
C ASP A 145 4.32 -10.02 14.92
N LEU A 146 5.08 -9.26 14.13
CA LEU A 146 4.56 -8.26 13.19
C LEU A 146 4.31 -8.85 11.79
N ILE A 147 4.86 -10.03 11.48
CA ILE A 147 4.69 -10.66 10.18
C ILE A 147 3.30 -11.30 10.11
N LEU A 148 2.52 -10.90 9.10
CA LEU A 148 1.25 -11.53 8.79
C LEU A 148 1.45 -13.02 8.51
N LYS A 149 0.52 -13.82 9.00
CA LYS A 149 0.52 -15.26 8.81
C LYS A 149 -0.54 -15.67 7.79
N GLN A 150 -0.30 -16.76 7.08
CA GLN A 150 -1.31 -17.37 6.23
C GLN A 150 -2.50 -17.87 7.07
N GLU A 151 -3.63 -18.17 6.44
CA GLU A 151 -4.87 -18.59 7.11
C GLU A 151 -4.68 -19.71 8.16
N ASN A 152 -3.72 -20.63 7.94
CA ASN A 152 -3.40 -21.69 8.88
C ASN A 152 -2.61 -21.22 10.12
N GLY A 153 -2.22 -19.95 10.19
CA GLY A 153 -1.48 -19.35 11.29
C GLY A 153 -0.03 -19.85 11.47
N LEU A 154 0.43 -20.80 10.67
CA LEU A 154 1.71 -21.49 10.86
C LEU A 154 2.85 -20.89 10.04
N LYS A 155 2.55 -20.29 8.90
CA LYS A 155 3.56 -19.78 7.96
C LYS A 155 3.40 -18.28 7.76
N PRO A 156 4.50 -17.56 7.52
CA PRO A 156 4.43 -16.16 7.11
C PRO A 156 3.61 -15.98 5.84
N ALA A 157 2.92 -14.85 5.72
CA ALA A 157 2.34 -14.44 4.46
C ALA A 157 3.44 -13.92 3.54
N TRP A 158 3.56 -14.49 2.35
CA TRP A 158 4.55 -14.09 1.34
C TRP A 158 3.98 -14.07 -0.07
N ILE A 159 4.54 -13.17 -0.87
CA ILE A 159 4.31 -13.08 -2.30
C ILE A 159 5.62 -13.41 -2.99
N LEU A 160 5.62 -14.49 -3.78
CA LEU A 160 6.82 -14.93 -4.50
C LEU A 160 7.13 -13.98 -5.65
N ASN A 161 8.42 -13.80 -5.96
CA ASN A 161 8.83 -13.14 -7.20
C ASN A 161 8.59 -14.08 -8.38
N ARG A 162 7.67 -13.73 -9.27
CA ARG A 162 7.28 -14.53 -10.43
C ARG A 162 7.15 -13.69 -11.68
N ASN A 163 7.62 -14.22 -12.79
CA ASN A 163 7.52 -13.57 -14.11
C ASN A 163 6.04 -13.36 -14.54
N GLU A 164 5.14 -14.19 -14.03
CA GLU A 164 3.70 -14.10 -14.30
C GLU A 164 3.10 -12.76 -13.86
N TYR A 165 3.66 -12.13 -12.82
CA TYR A 165 3.20 -10.80 -12.38
C TYR A 165 3.50 -9.74 -13.44
N ALA A 166 4.72 -9.72 -13.99
CA ALA A 166 5.10 -8.80 -15.03
C ALA A 166 4.28 -9.04 -16.32
N ALA A 167 4.05 -10.32 -16.66
CA ALA A 167 3.23 -10.69 -17.81
C ALA A 167 1.75 -10.25 -17.64
N ALA A 168 1.19 -10.43 -16.45
CA ALA A 168 -0.17 -9.99 -16.14
C ALA A 168 -0.30 -8.47 -16.19
N GLN A 169 0.69 -7.75 -15.66
CA GLN A 169 0.76 -6.29 -15.72
C GLN A 169 0.83 -5.78 -17.15
N GLY A 170 1.69 -6.37 -18.00
CA GLY A 170 1.79 -6.01 -19.43
C GLY A 170 0.52 -6.29 -20.23
N GLN A 171 -0.31 -7.23 -19.75
CA GLN A 171 -1.60 -7.55 -20.34
C GLN A 171 -2.78 -6.80 -19.71
N HIS A 172 -2.54 -5.92 -18.76
CA HIS A 172 -3.57 -5.22 -17.98
C HIS A 172 -4.60 -6.19 -17.36
N ARG A 173 -4.13 -7.34 -16.87
CA ARG A 173 -4.98 -8.39 -16.28
C ARG A 173 -4.57 -8.68 -14.85
N PRO A 174 -5.51 -9.01 -13.96
CA PRO A 174 -5.16 -9.54 -12.65
C PRO A 174 -4.38 -10.84 -12.77
N VAL A 175 -3.37 -11.02 -11.93
CA VAL A 175 -2.48 -12.19 -11.97
C VAL A 175 -3.23 -13.52 -11.77
N TRP A 176 -4.31 -13.52 -10.98
CA TRP A 176 -5.13 -14.72 -10.72
C TRP A 176 -6.02 -15.13 -11.91
N VAL A 177 -6.13 -14.30 -12.94
CA VAL A 177 -6.85 -14.64 -14.18
C VAL A 177 -5.91 -15.31 -15.19
N SER A 178 -4.61 -15.32 -14.97
CA SER A 178 -3.65 -16.01 -15.83
C SER A 178 -3.87 -17.53 -15.74
N LYS A 179 -4.02 -18.19 -16.91
CA LYS A 179 -4.22 -19.66 -16.98
C LYS A 179 -3.09 -20.49 -16.34
N ASN A 180 -1.95 -19.86 -16.04
CA ASN A 180 -0.76 -20.50 -15.45
C ASN A 180 -0.53 -20.09 -13.99
N SER A 181 -1.40 -19.31 -13.40
CA SER A 181 -1.28 -18.95 -11.98
C SER A 181 -1.71 -20.13 -11.13
N LYS A 182 -0.75 -20.93 -10.65
CA LYS A 182 -1.00 -21.81 -9.54
C LYS A 182 -1.16 -20.93 -8.30
N PRO A 183 -2.18 -21.16 -7.47
CA PRO A 183 -2.27 -20.51 -6.18
C PRO A 183 -0.99 -20.81 -5.38
N GLY A 184 -0.38 -19.77 -4.83
CA GLY A 184 0.84 -19.90 -4.02
C GLY A 184 0.56 -20.47 -2.65
#